data_7f3ac14f2f398ea7780d456e56d9fb3b
#
_entry.id   7f3ac14f2f398ea7780d456e56d9fb3b
#
_cell.length_a   1.000
_cell.length_b   1.000
_cell.length_c   1.000
_cell.angle_alpha   90.00
_cell.angle_beta   90.00
_cell.angle_gamma   90.00
#
_symmetry.space_group_name_H-M   'P 1'
#
loop_
_entity.id
_entity.type
_entity.pdbx_description
1 polymer ?
#
loop_
_entity_poly.entity_id
_entity_poly.type
_entity_poly.pdbx_seq_one_letter_code
_entity_poly.pdbx_strand_id
1 'polypeptide(L)'
;MAVAVNPNDDRYKNLIGKNVNLPFVDRKIPILADEYVDMEFGTGCLKITPGHDFNDYEIGKKYSLHEEDGQVRTSNLASDFEPINIFNEDAWSNENVPEPFSNLDRFKVRKVVLEKLKELNLLEKEEKHRISVPRGERSNIVIEPRLSHQWYVKTDEMAARANNAVNKGEIRFHPGNWVKTYFNWMNNIEDWCISRQIWWGHRIPAWYDSENNVYVGHSEKEVRQFYKLDDRKLSQDE
;
A
#
# COMPACT_ATOMS: atom_id res chain seq x y z
N MET A 1 7.95 8.20 1.49
CA MET A 1 7.31 9.48 1.87
C MET A 1 7.87 10.58 1.00
N ALA A 2 7.02 11.47 0.46
CA ALA A 2 7.40 12.55 -0.44
C ALA A 2 6.45 13.74 -0.30
N VAL A 3 6.73 14.84 -1.00
CA VAL A 3 5.77 15.90 -1.33
C VAL A 3 5.50 15.83 -2.83
N ALA A 4 4.24 15.76 -3.24
CA ALA A 4 3.85 15.85 -4.64
C ALA A 4 3.32 17.24 -4.97
N VAL A 5 3.64 17.72 -6.17
CA VAL A 5 3.14 18.97 -6.75
C VAL A 5 2.72 18.72 -8.19
N ASN A 6 1.76 19.50 -8.68
CA ASN A 6 1.35 19.36 -10.08
C ASN A 6 2.46 19.88 -11.01
N PRO A 7 2.84 19.16 -12.07
CA PRO A 7 3.90 19.58 -13.00
C PRO A 7 3.57 20.87 -13.74
N ASN A 8 2.29 21.25 -13.82
CA ASN A 8 1.83 22.47 -14.46
C ASN A 8 1.72 23.66 -13.49
N ASP A 9 2.02 23.48 -12.21
CA ASP A 9 1.99 24.55 -11.21
C ASP A 9 3.29 25.35 -11.22
N ASP A 10 3.26 26.55 -11.76
CA ASP A 10 4.43 27.42 -11.89
C ASP A 10 5.04 27.83 -10.55
N ARG A 11 4.25 27.77 -9.46
CA ARG A 11 4.74 28.08 -8.11
C ARG A 11 5.81 27.11 -7.63
N TYR A 12 5.78 25.85 -8.09
CA TYR A 12 6.58 24.77 -7.56
C TYR A 12 7.49 24.06 -8.58
N LYS A 13 7.36 24.40 -9.88
CA LYS A 13 8.17 23.77 -10.96
C LYS A 13 9.68 23.73 -10.68
N ASN A 14 10.21 24.81 -10.12
CA ASN A 14 11.63 24.94 -9.82
C ASN A 14 12.08 24.14 -8.58
N LEU A 15 11.13 23.54 -7.85
CA LEU A 15 11.38 22.72 -6.66
C LEU A 15 11.33 21.22 -6.95
N ILE A 16 10.75 20.81 -8.07
CA ILE A 16 10.68 19.41 -8.47
C ILE A 16 12.08 18.79 -8.53
N GLY A 17 12.24 17.60 -7.96
CA GLY A 17 13.51 16.90 -7.83
C GLY A 17 14.41 17.37 -6.68
N LYS A 18 14.02 18.42 -5.96
CA LYS A 18 14.70 18.84 -4.73
C LYS A 18 14.15 18.11 -3.51
N ASN A 19 14.84 18.23 -2.39
CA ASN A 19 14.42 17.67 -1.12
C ASN A 19 13.96 18.76 -0.15
N VAL A 20 12.99 18.42 0.72
CA VAL A 20 12.55 19.23 1.86
C VAL A 20 12.77 18.48 3.15
N ASN A 21 12.99 19.20 4.25
CA ASN A 21 13.10 18.61 5.56
C ASN A 21 11.69 18.33 6.12
N LEU A 22 11.47 17.11 6.57
CA LEU A 22 10.22 16.76 7.24
C LEU A 22 10.28 17.32 8.68
N PRO A 23 9.29 18.12 9.12
CA PRO A 23 9.25 18.61 10.49
C PRO A 23 9.27 17.47 11.52
N PHE A 24 9.87 17.73 12.69
CA PHE A 24 9.97 16.84 13.86
C PHE A 24 10.91 15.64 13.72
N VAL A 25 11.37 15.31 12.51
CA VAL A 25 12.29 14.20 12.25
C VAL A 25 13.44 14.68 11.37
N ASP A 26 14.63 14.15 11.60
CA ASP A 26 15.80 14.43 10.74
C ASP A 26 15.74 13.58 9.46
N ARG A 27 14.77 13.93 8.61
CA ARG A 27 14.56 13.23 7.33
C ARG A 27 14.30 14.23 6.22
N LYS A 28 15.01 14.03 5.11
CA LYS A 28 14.75 14.72 3.85
C LYS A 28 13.82 13.86 3.00
N ILE A 29 12.81 14.49 2.40
CA ILE A 29 11.86 13.84 1.50
C ILE A 29 11.86 14.55 0.15
N PRO A 30 11.76 13.83 -0.98
CA PRO A 30 11.80 14.43 -2.32
C PRO A 30 10.50 15.17 -2.65
N ILE A 31 10.62 16.14 -3.57
CA ILE A 31 9.49 16.78 -4.22
C ILE A 31 9.29 16.12 -5.58
N LEU A 32 8.12 15.51 -5.77
CA LEU A 32 7.73 14.78 -6.99
C LEU A 32 6.74 15.59 -7.82
N ALA A 33 6.76 15.38 -9.14
CA ALA A 33 5.75 15.94 -10.04
C ALA A 33 4.65 14.88 -10.27
N ASP A 34 3.40 15.15 -9.89
CA ASP A 34 2.29 14.26 -10.15
C ASP A 34 1.01 15.03 -10.51
N GLU A 35 0.37 14.67 -11.63
CA GLU A 35 -0.87 15.27 -12.10
C GLU A 35 -2.08 15.00 -11.20
N TYR A 36 -1.96 14.02 -10.28
CA TYR A 36 -2.98 13.77 -9.27
C TYR A 36 -3.21 14.94 -8.32
N VAL A 37 -2.21 15.82 -8.17
CA VAL A 37 -2.30 16.97 -7.26
C VAL A 37 -3.16 18.07 -7.86
N ASP A 38 -4.24 18.43 -7.17
CA ASP A 38 -5.10 19.57 -7.50
C ASP A 38 -4.40 20.88 -7.08
N MET A 39 -4.10 21.73 -8.06
CA MET A 39 -3.42 23.03 -7.84
C MET A 39 -4.25 24.04 -7.06
N GLU A 40 -5.58 23.92 -7.11
CA GLU A 40 -6.53 24.83 -6.45
C GLU A 40 -6.87 24.38 -5.02
N PHE A 41 -6.51 23.15 -4.65
CA PHE A 41 -6.80 22.62 -3.32
C PHE A 41 -5.69 22.94 -2.33
N GLY A 42 -6.01 23.64 -1.25
CA GLY A 42 -5.07 24.01 -0.19
C GLY A 42 -3.90 24.84 -0.71
N THR A 43 -2.68 24.36 -0.49
CA THR A 43 -1.45 25.00 -1.00
C THR A 43 -1.07 24.55 -2.41
N GLY A 44 -1.73 23.54 -2.97
CA GLY A 44 -1.30 22.84 -4.19
C GLY A 44 -0.13 21.87 -3.98
N CYS A 45 0.21 21.57 -2.71
CA CYS A 45 1.21 20.58 -2.33
C CYS A 45 0.55 19.46 -1.55
N LEU A 46 0.82 18.21 -1.92
CA LEU A 46 0.31 17.03 -1.25
C LEU A 46 1.43 16.23 -0.60
N LYS A 47 1.32 15.96 0.69
CA LYS A 47 2.25 15.07 1.39
C LYS A 47 1.84 13.61 1.11
N ILE A 48 2.76 12.83 0.58
CA ILE A 48 2.57 11.42 0.23
C ILE A 48 3.05 10.53 1.36
N THR A 49 2.12 9.73 1.92
CA THR A 49 2.36 8.79 3.05
C THR A 49 1.86 7.39 2.73
N PRO A 50 2.61 6.61 1.96
CA PRO A 50 2.17 5.32 1.42
C PRO A 50 1.75 4.27 2.45
N GLY A 51 2.20 4.40 3.70
CA GLY A 51 1.86 3.46 4.77
C GLY A 51 0.41 3.53 5.28
N HIS A 52 -0.31 4.62 5.00
CA HIS A 52 -1.60 4.91 5.65
C HIS A 52 -2.66 5.53 4.72
N ASP A 53 -2.44 5.53 3.41
CA ASP A 53 -3.41 6.00 2.43
C ASP A 53 -3.28 5.20 1.14
N PHE A 54 -4.41 4.78 0.54
CA PHE A 54 -4.43 3.95 -0.66
C PHE A 54 -3.90 4.68 -1.90
N ASN A 55 -4.27 5.95 -2.08
CA ASN A 55 -3.82 6.74 -3.22
C ASN A 55 -2.33 7.05 -3.09
N ASP A 56 -1.89 7.41 -1.89
CA ASP A 56 -0.48 7.63 -1.59
C ASP A 56 0.35 6.36 -1.79
N TYR A 57 -0.23 5.19 -1.51
CA TYR A 57 0.42 3.90 -1.76
C TYR A 57 0.68 3.68 -3.25
N GLU A 58 -0.33 3.92 -4.10
CA GLU A 58 -0.17 3.79 -5.56
C GLU A 58 0.82 4.83 -6.13
N ILE A 59 0.79 6.06 -5.62
CA ILE A 59 1.81 7.07 -5.97
C ILE A 59 3.20 6.59 -5.51
N GLY A 60 3.31 6.07 -4.30
CA GLY A 60 4.56 5.52 -3.79
C GLY A 60 5.10 4.39 -4.65
N LYS A 61 4.24 3.46 -5.08
CA LYS A 61 4.59 2.40 -6.04
C LYS A 61 5.11 2.96 -7.37
N LYS A 62 4.42 3.95 -7.91
CA LYS A 62 4.78 4.59 -9.18
C LYS A 62 6.16 5.23 -9.13
N TYR A 63 6.54 5.80 -7.98
CA TYR A 63 7.81 6.53 -7.80
C TYR A 63 8.86 5.79 -6.96
N SER A 64 8.61 4.57 -6.51
CA SER A 64 9.63 3.69 -5.92
C SER A 64 10.58 3.15 -6.99
N LEU A 65 10.94 4.02 -7.91
CA LEU A 65 11.87 3.78 -8.99
C LEU A 65 13.26 4.12 -8.46
N HIS A 66 14.16 3.14 -8.42
CA HIS A 66 15.56 3.40 -8.10
C HIS A 66 16.26 4.02 -9.29
N GLU A 67 16.90 5.16 -9.10
CA GLU A 67 17.94 5.66 -9.99
C GLU A 67 19.25 4.91 -9.69
N GLU A 68 19.44 3.77 -10.30
CA GLU A 68 20.78 3.24 -10.48
C GLU A 68 21.29 3.70 -11.85
N ASP A 69 22.42 4.41 -11.89
CA ASP A 69 23.15 4.85 -13.09
C ASP A 69 22.38 5.82 -14.01
N GLY A 70 21.50 6.64 -13.49
CA GLY A 70 20.72 7.62 -14.28
C GLY A 70 19.65 6.98 -15.16
N GLN A 71 19.35 5.69 -15.00
CA GLN A 71 18.25 5.00 -15.64
C GLN A 71 17.18 4.66 -14.63
N VAL A 72 15.96 5.11 -14.91
CA VAL A 72 14.77 4.75 -14.15
C VAL A 72 14.48 3.28 -14.39
N ARG A 73 14.75 2.43 -13.40
CA ARG A 73 14.37 1.01 -13.44
C ARG A 73 13.17 0.80 -12.54
N THR A 74 12.14 0.16 -13.09
CA THR A 74 11.07 -0.43 -12.26
C THR A 74 11.68 -1.61 -11.54
N SER A 75 12.02 -1.46 -10.26
CA SER A 75 12.38 -2.61 -9.44
C SER A 75 11.19 -3.55 -9.35
N ASN A 76 11.45 -4.86 -9.23
CA ASN A 76 10.43 -5.83 -8.81
C ASN A 76 10.04 -5.49 -7.37
N LEU A 77 9.12 -4.67 -7.25
CA LEU A 77 8.51 -3.83 -6.24
C LEU A 77 8.40 -4.33 -4.81
N ALA A 78 8.61 -5.59 -4.55
CA ALA A 78 8.32 -6.16 -3.24
C ALA A 78 9.45 -5.94 -2.22
N SER A 79 10.71 -5.77 -2.64
CA SER A 79 11.84 -5.76 -1.72
C SER A 79 12.29 -4.38 -1.22
N ASP A 80 12.03 -3.31 -2.00
CA ASP A 80 12.68 -2.02 -1.73
C ASP A 80 11.73 -0.88 -1.36
N PHE A 81 10.42 -1.12 -1.48
CA PHE A 81 9.39 -0.17 -1.06
C PHE A 81 8.83 -0.59 0.31
N GLU A 82 9.50 -0.14 1.37
CA GLU A 82 9.03 -0.33 2.75
C GLU A 82 8.38 0.96 3.28
N PRO A 83 7.05 1.11 3.17
CA PRO A 83 6.34 2.24 3.76
C PRO A 83 6.43 2.18 5.28
N ILE A 84 6.77 3.30 5.89
CA ILE A 84 6.86 3.38 7.35
C ILE A 84 5.45 3.34 7.94
N ASN A 85 5.18 2.31 8.70
CA ASN A 85 3.96 2.20 9.50
C ASN A 85 4.15 2.97 10.82
N ILE A 86 3.26 3.93 11.10
CA ILE A 86 3.30 4.76 12.30
C ILE A 86 2.23 4.41 13.34
N PHE A 87 1.37 3.43 13.06
CA PHE A 87 0.34 2.97 13.98
C PHE A 87 0.51 1.48 14.32
N ASN A 88 0.17 1.11 15.55
CA ASN A 88 -0.05 -0.26 15.96
C ASN A 88 -1.49 -0.71 15.59
N GLU A 89 -1.86 -1.92 15.99
CA GLU A 89 -3.18 -2.51 15.68
C GLU A 89 -4.35 -1.79 16.34
N ASP A 90 -4.11 -1.13 17.48
CA ASP A 90 -5.09 -0.34 18.20
C ASP A 90 -5.17 1.12 17.69
N ALA A 91 -4.49 1.44 16.59
CA ALA A 91 -4.37 2.79 16.02
C ALA A 91 -3.75 3.83 16.98
N TRP A 92 -2.83 3.38 17.81
CA TRP A 92 -1.94 4.24 18.57
C TRP A 92 -0.64 4.44 17.80
N SER A 93 -0.04 5.63 17.89
CA SER A 93 1.28 5.89 17.32
C SER A 93 2.33 4.98 17.96
N ASN A 94 3.17 4.37 17.13
CA ASN A 94 4.16 3.38 17.54
C ASN A 94 5.56 3.99 17.74
N GLU A 95 6.57 3.12 17.92
CA GLU A 95 7.97 3.48 18.13
C GLU A 95 8.64 4.15 16.93
N ASN A 96 8.07 4.05 15.72
CA ASN A 96 8.58 4.75 14.53
C ASN A 96 8.29 6.26 14.56
N VAL A 97 7.52 6.70 15.56
CA VAL A 97 7.11 8.09 15.72
C VAL A 97 7.92 8.70 16.88
N PRO A 98 8.60 9.86 16.68
CA PRO A 98 9.42 10.46 17.73
C PRO A 98 8.56 11.05 18.87
N GLU A 99 9.17 11.23 20.03
CA GLU A 99 8.57 12.01 21.11
C GLU A 99 8.38 13.50 20.68
N PRO A 100 7.31 14.18 21.09
CA PRO A 100 6.27 13.74 22.03
C PRO A 100 5.05 13.07 21.36
N PHE A 101 5.17 12.53 20.15
CA PHE A 101 4.07 12.03 19.34
C PHE A 101 3.87 10.52 19.47
N SER A 102 4.80 9.80 20.11
CA SER A 102 4.76 8.36 20.29
C SER A 102 3.78 7.94 21.39
N ASN A 103 3.25 6.72 21.30
CA ASN A 103 2.31 6.13 22.28
C ASN A 103 1.05 6.99 22.56
N LEU A 104 0.54 7.67 21.56
CA LEU A 104 -0.68 8.45 21.62
C LEU A 104 -1.78 7.85 20.75
N ASP A 105 -3.03 7.93 21.23
CA ASP A 105 -4.19 7.68 20.39
C ASP A 105 -4.20 8.60 19.16
N ARG A 106 -4.58 8.06 18.00
CA ARG A 106 -4.59 8.77 16.70
C ARG A 106 -5.26 10.14 16.71
N PHE A 107 -6.29 10.35 17.52
CA PHE A 107 -6.96 11.66 17.60
C PHE A 107 -6.21 12.62 18.52
N LYS A 108 -5.49 12.11 19.51
CA LYS A 108 -4.63 12.91 20.38
C LYS A 108 -3.38 13.35 19.62
N VAL A 109 -2.70 12.45 18.92
CA VAL A 109 -1.49 12.78 18.18
C VAL A 109 -1.73 13.86 17.13
N ARG A 110 -2.90 13.83 16.43
CA ARG A 110 -3.26 14.90 15.48
C ARG A 110 -3.29 16.29 16.12
N LYS A 111 -3.84 16.40 17.34
CA LYS A 111 -3.88 17.68 18.09
C LYS A 111 -2.47 18.14 18.47
N VAL A 112 -1.67 17.23 19.01
CA VAL A 112 -0.29 17.55 19.41
C VAL A 112 0.56 17.98 18.22
N VAL A 113 0.41 17.31 17.06
CA VAL A 113 1.10 17.70 15.82
C VAL A 113 0.70 19.11 15.39
N LEU A 114 -0.59 19.46 15.40
CA LEU A 114 -1.06 20.81 15.05
C LEU A 114 -0.51 21.88 15.99
N GLU A 115 -0.49 21.61 17.30
CA GLU A 115 0.08 22.50 18.30
C GLU A 115 1.57 22.74 18.04
N LYS A 116 2.32 21.67 17.78
CA LYS A 116 3.77 21.77 17.49
C LYS A 116 4.07 22.47 16.17
N LEU A 117 3.25 22.29 15.14
CA LEU A 117 3.38 23.05 13.88
C LEU A 117 3.10 24.54 14.08
N LYS A 118 2.14 24.90 14.94
CA LYS A 118 1.88 26.30 15.32
C LYS A 118 3.08 26.91 16.05
N GLU A 119 3.66 26.20 17.03
CA GLU A 119 4.85 26.65 17.76
C GLU A 119 6.03 26.95 16.82
N LEU A 120 6.18 26.14 15.76
CA LEU A 120 7.25 26.31 14.76
C LEU A 120 6.90 27.32 13.63
N ASN A 121 5.73 27.94 13.66
CA ASN A 121 5.20 28.77 12.58
C ASN A 121 5.16 28.07 11.21
N LEU A 122 4.89 26.76 11.21
CA LEU A 122 4.78 25.93 10.01
C LEU A 122 3.33 25.59 9.63
N LEU A 123 2.35 26.01 10.43
CA LEU A 123 0.94 25.81 10.13
C LEU A 123 0.40 27.03 9.36
N GLU A 124 0.16 26.85 8.07
CA GLU A 124 -0.44 27.89 7.21
C GLU A 124 -1.92 28.13 7.58
N LYS A 125 -2.72 27.06 7.58
CA LYS A 125 -4.16 27.14 7.79
C LYS A 125 -4.73 25.80 8.23
N GLU A 126 -5.81 25.85 8.98
CA GLU A 126 -6.65 24.71 9.30
C GLU A 126 -8.06 24.97 8.80
N GLU A 127 -8.57 24.11 7.93
CA GLU A 127 -9.92 24.23 7.35
C GLU A 127 -10.75 22.98 7.64
N LYS A 128 -12.05 23.19 7.88
CA LYS A 128 -13.00 22.09 7.98
C LYS A 128 -13.25 21.52 6.59
N HIS A 129 -12.86 20.26 6.39
CA HIS A 129 -13.10 19.53 5.16
C HIS A 129 -14.00 18.33 5.40
N ARG A 130 -14.93 18.09 4.46
CA ARG A 130 -15.81 16.92 4.54
C ARG A 130 -15.19 15.75 3.79
N ILE A 131 -14.85 14.69 4.50
CA ILE A 131 -14.26 13.48 3.94
C ILE A 131 -15.11 12.25 4.26
N SER A 132 -15.03 11.24 3.39
CA SER A 132 -15.54 9.91 3.68
C SER A 132 -14.51 9.13 4.48
N VAL A 133 -14.87 8.68 5.67
CA VAL A 133 -13.98 7.96 6.57
C VAL A 133 -14.44 6.50 6.67
N PRO A 134 -13.58 5.50 6.40
CA PRO A 134 -13.93 4.10 6.55
C PRO A 134 -14.24 3.77 8.01
N ARG A 135 -15.27 2.95 8.21
CA ARG A 135 -15.71 2.53 9.55
C ARG A 135 -15.91 1.04 9.59
N GLY A 136 -15.65 0.45 10.76
CA GLY A 136 -15.92 -0.97 11.01
C GLY A 136 -17.43 -1.23 10.96
N GLU A 137 -17.83 -2.23 10.16
CA GLU A 137 -19.24 -2.57 9.92
C GLU A 137 -20.03 -2.82 11.22
N ARG A 138 -19.44 -3.50 12.19
CA ARG A 138 -20.07 -3.84 13.45
C ARG A 138 -19.86 -2.81 14.55
N SER A 139 -18.66 -2.29 14.67
CA SER A 139 -18.25 -1.38 15.75
C SER A 139 -18.54 0.08 15.46
N ASN A 140 -18.71 0.45 14.18
CA ASN A 140 -18.78 1.83 13.70
C ASN A 140 -17.57 2.70 14.09
N ILE A 141 -16.46 2.08 14.50
CA ILE A 141 -15.20 2.76 14.81
C ILE A 141 -14.51 3.15 13.52
N VAL A 142 -13.90 4.32 13.50
CA VAL A 142 -13.05 4.77 12.38
C VAL A 142 -11.88 3.82 12.21
N ILE A 143 -11.63 3.39 10.97
CA ILE A 143 -10.52 2.51 10.61
C ILE A 143 -9.39 3.38 10.04
N GLU A 144 -8.17 3.15 10.51
CA GLU A 144 -6.96 3.72 9.90
C GLU A 144 -6.35 2.68 8.94
N PRO A 145 -6.07 3.02 7.68
CA PRO A 145 -5.37 2.12 6.77
C PRO A 145 -3.98 1.77 7.32
N ARG A 146 -3.63 0.49 7.26
CA ARG A 146 -2.34 -0.04 7.70
C ARG A 146 -1.92 -1.15 6.75
N LEU A 147 -0.67 -1.13 6.33
CA LEU A 147 -0.10 -2.21 5.54
C LEU A 147 0.19 -3.42 6.41
N SER A 148 -0.15 -4.59 5.90
CA SER A 148 0.18 -5.89 6.49
C SER A 148 0.53 -6.89 5.40
N HIS A 149 1.38 -7.86 5.71
CA HIS A 149 1.67 -8.95 4.80
C HIS A 149 0.43 -9.81 4.61
N GLN A 150 0.04 -10.03 3.37
CA GLN A 150 -1.11 -10.83 3.00
C GLN A 150 -0.75 -11.76 1.84
N TRP A 151 -1.43 -12.89 1.75
CA TRP A 151 -1.30 -13.80 0.64
C TRP A 151 -2.22 -13.42 -0.50
N TYR A 152 -1.65 -13.33 -1.69
CA TYR A 152 -2.37 -13.03 -2.92
C TYR A 152 -2.18 -14.13 -3.95
N VAL A 153 -3.25 -14.45 -4.67
CA VAL A 153 -3.19 -15.25 -5.87
C VAL A 153 -3.09 -14.31 -7.07
N LYS A 154 -2.02 -14.45 -7.86
CA LYS A 154 -1.89 -13.73 -9.13
C LYS A 154 -2.92 -14.23 -10.11
N THR A 155 -3.79 -13.36 -10.58
CA THR A 155 -4.97 -13.71 -11.37
C THR A 155 -4.82 -13.39 -12.85
N ASP A 156 -3.92 -12.52 -13.26
CA ASP A 156 -3.73 -12.02 -14.62
C ASP A 156 -3.49 -13.14 -15.64
N GLU A 157 -2.61 -14.10 -15.37
CA GLU A 157 -2.35 -15.20 -16.27
C GLU A 157 -3.58 -16.13 -16.42
N MET A 158 -4.27 -16.40 -15.33
CA MET A 158 -5.51 -17.20 -15.34
C MET A 158 -6.62 -16.47 -16.11
N ALA A 159 -6.77 -15.18 -15.91
CA ALA A 159 -7.71 -14.34 -16.63
C ALA A 159 -7.42 -14.28 -18.13
N ALA A 160 -6.15 -14.12 -18.49
CA ALA A 160 -5.73 -14.13 -19.89
C ALA A 160 -6.08 -15.46 -20.59
N ARG A 161 -5.87 -16.60 -19.93
CA ARG A 161 -6.24 -17.92 -20.45
C ARG A 161 -7.76 -18.05 -20.58
N ALA A 162 -8.52 -17.62 -19.59
CA ALA A 162 -9.98 -17.66 -19.61
C ALA A 162 -10.57 -16.75 -20.71
N ASN A 163 -10.04 -15.53 -20.85
CA ASN A 163 -10.41 -14.59 -21.92
C ASN A 163 -10.15 -15.20 -23.31
N ASN A 164 -9.03 -15.88 -23.49
CA ASN A 164 -8.69 -16.53 -24.74
C ASN A 164 -9.68 -17.65 -25.10
N ALA A 165 -10.12 -18.45 -24.11
CA ALA A 165 -11.13 -19.50 -24.32
C ALA A 165 -12.48 -18.92 -24.76
N VAL A 166 -12.90 -17.79 -24.19
CA VAL A 166 -14.13 -17.07 -24.60
C VAL A 166 -13.97 -16.50 -26.01
N ASN A 167 -12.86 -15.88 -26.33
CA ASN A 167 -12.57 -15.30 -27.64
C ASN A 167 -12.57 -16.37 -28.76
N LYS A 168 -12.05 -17.56 -28.44
CA LYS A 168 -12.07 -18.72 -29.39
C LYS A 168 -13.43 -19.40 -29.49
N GLY A 169 -14.41 -19.01 -28.68
CA GLY A 169 -15.72 -19.64 -28.64
C GLY A 169 -15.76 -21.00 -27.95
N GLU A 170 -14.69 -21.38 -27.24
CA GLU A 170 -14.65 -22.61 -26.42
C GLU A 170 -15.60 -22.47 -25.22
N ILE A 171 -15.78 -21.25 -24.71
CA ILE A 171 -16.78 -20.89 -23.69
C ILE A 171 -17.76 -19.90 -24.32
N ARG A 172 -19.06 -20.16 -24.18
CA ARG A 172 -20.14 -19.31 -24.72
C ARG A 172 -21.11 -18.93 -23.62
N PHE A 173 -21.54 -17.66 -23.63
CA PHE A 173 -22.56 -17.15 -22.72
C PHE A 173 -23.93 -17.13 -23.32
N HIS A 174 -24.94 -17.55 -22.55
CA HIS A 174 -26.34 -17.48 -22.91
C HIS A 174 -27.15 -16.78 -21.82
N PRO A 175 -27.80 -15.66 -22.11
CA PRO A 175 -27.76 -14.89 -23.37
C PRO A 175 -26.39 -14.19 -23.61
N GLY A 176 -26.07 -13.95 -24.89
CA GLY A 176 -24.75 -13.47 -25.34
C GLY A 176 -24.35 -12.07 -24.84
N ASN A 177 -25.30 -11.26 -24.37
CA ASN A 177 -25.01 -9.93 -23.83
C ASN A 177 -24.13 -9.96 -22.57
N TRP A 178 -24.11 -11.07 -21.83
CA TRP A 178 -23.26 -11.23 -20.65
C TRP A 178 -21.76 -11.28 -20.96
N VAL A 179 -21.37 -11.51 -22.19
CA VAL A 179 -19.98 -11.48 -22.64
C VAL A 179 -19.32 -10.12 -22.33
N LYS A 180 -20.07 -9.01 -22.48
CA LYS A 180 -19.56 -7.67 -22.18
C LYS A 180 -19.25 -7.51 -20.70
N THR A 181 -20.15 -7.96 -19.84
CA THR A 181 -19.95 -7.93 -18.38
C THR A 181 -18.77 -8.79 -17.97
N TYR A 182 -18.65 -9.99 -18.54
CA TYR A 182 -17.52 -10.88 -18.31
C TYR A 182 -16.18 -10.20 -18.63
N PHE A 183 -16.03 -9.67 -19.84
CA PHE A 183 -14.78 -8.99 -20.23
C PHE A 183 -14.50 -7.73 -19.41
N ASN A 184 -15.53 -6.99 -19.00
CA ASN A 184 -15.36 -5.85 -18.13
C ASN A 184 -14.74 -6.23 -16.77
N TRP A 185 -15.13 -7.36 -16.22
CA TRP A 185 -14.53 -7.91 -15.00
C TRP A 185 -13.15 -8.50 -15.26
N MET A 186 -13.00 -9.36 -16.24
CA MET A 186 -11.79 -10.14 -16.47
C MET A 186 -10.61 -9.32 -17.01
N ASN A 187 -10.87 -8.21 -17.71
CA ASN A 187 -9.83 -7.30 -18.20
C ASN A 187 -9.32 -6.34 -17.12
N ASN A 188 -10.08 -6.17 -16.04
CA ASN A 188 -9.73 -5.31 -14.91
C ASN A 188 -9.65 -6.13 -13.60
N ILE A 189 -9.31 -7.41 -13.73
CA ILE A 189 -9.21 -8.27 -12.55
C ILE A 189 -7.95 -7.92 -11.76
N GLU A 190 -8.11 -7.82 -10.47
CA GLU A 190 -7.00 -7.60 -9.54
C GLU A 190 -6.57 -8.91 -8.89
N ASP A 191 -5.35 -8.94 -8.34
CA ASP A 191 -4.86 -10.07 -7.56
C ASP A 191 -5.78 -10.34 -6.36
N TRP A 192 -6.10 -11.60 -6.15
CA TRP A 192 -7.05 -12.01 -5.12
C TRP A 192 -6.36 -12.24 -3.78
N CYS A 193 -6.65 -11.36 -2.82
CA CYS A 193 -6.23 -11.57 -1.44
C CYS A 193 -6.98 -12.76 -0.83
N ILE A 194 -6.25 -13.81 -0.44
CA ILE A 194 -6.81 -15.02 0.15
C ILE A 194 -6.63 -15.11 1.66
N SER A 195 -5.82 -14.25 2.26
CA SER A 195 -5.65 -14.19 3.71
C SER A 195 -6.94 -13.78 4.41
N ARG A 196 -7.26 -14.45 5.50
CA ARG A 196 -8.40 -14.15 6.38
C ARG A 196 -7.98 -14.37 7.82
N GLN A 197 -8.20 -13.37 8.68
CA GLN A 197 -7.94 -13.43 10.13
C GLN A 197 -9.17 -14.04 10.82
N ILE A 198 -9.30 -15.35 10.77
CA ILE A 198 -10.43 -16.11 11.32
C ILE A 198 -9.92 -17.22 12.23
N TRP A 199 -10.65 -17.47 13.31
CA TRP A 199 -10.27 -18.49 14.30
C TRP A 199 -10.45 -19.91 13.80
N TRP A 200 -11.26 -20.10 12.77
CA TRP A 200 -11.51 -21.38 12.16
C TRP A 200 -11.62 -21.23 10.63
N GLY A 201 -10.87 -22.03 9.89
CA GLY A 201 -10.84 -21.99 8.43
C GLY A 201 -9.70 -22.83 7.86
N HIS A 202 -9.52 -22.72 6.56
CA HIS A 202 -8.38 -23.35 5.89
C HIS A 202 -7.12 -22.51 6.13
N ARG A 203 -6.05 -23.19 6.53
CA ARG A 203 -4.74 -22.54 6.64
C ARG A 203 -4.12 -22.35 5.26
N ILE A 204 -3.39 -21.27 5.09
CA ILE A 204 -2.64 -21.00 3.85
C ILE A 204 -1.62 -22.14 3.63
N PRO A 205 -1.52 -22.71 2.40
CA PRO A 205 -0.61 -23.82 2.10
C PRO A 205 0.82 -23.31 1.88
N ALA A 206 1.36 -22.60 2.85
CA ALA A 206 2.70 -22.04 2.87
C ALA A 206 3.43 -22.44 4.16
N TRP A 207 4.73 -22.62 4.06
CA TRP A 207 5.61 -23.00 5.16
C TRP A 207 6.80 -22.08 5.22
N TYR A 208 7.27 -21.80 6.43
CA TYR A 208 8.42 -20.95 6.69
C TYR A 208 9.51 -21.77 7.39
N ASP A 209 10.76 -21.53 7.02
CA ASP A 209 11.90 -22.02 7.78
C ASP A 209 12.36 -20.99 8.84
N SER A 210 13.41 -21.33 9.59
CA SER A 210 13.98 -20.45 10.61
C SER A 210 14.61 -19.15 10.07
N GLU A 211 14.84 -19.08 8.77
CA GLU A 211 15.38 -17.91 8.06
C GLU A 211 14.28 -17.08 7.38
N ASN A 212 12.99 -17.41 7.63
CA ASN A 212 11.81 -16.84 7.00
C ASN A 212 11.74 -17.04 5.46
N ASN A 213 12.43 -18.04 4.93
CA ASN A 213 12.20 -18.45 3.55
C ASN A 213 10.83 -19.10 3.42
N VAL A 214 10.14 -18.80 2.34
CA VAL A 214 8.75 -19.21 2.08
C VAL A 214 8.71 -20.34 1.07
N TYR A 215 7.95 -21.38 1.39
CA TYR A 215 7.75 -22.56 0.56
C TYR A 215 6.26 -22.84 0.41
N VAL A 216 5.76 -23.03 -0.80
CA VAL A 216 4.34 -23.24 -1.08
C VAL A 216 4.11 -24.67 -1.61
N GLY A 217 3.08 -25.35 -1.10
CA GLY A 217 2.70 -26.69 -1.51
C GLY A 217 1.51 -27.22 -0.70
N HIS A 218 0.86 -28.27 -1.16
CA HIS A 218 -0.33 -28.81 -0.49
C HIS A 218 -0.06 -29.47 0.88
N SER A 219 1.18 -29.86 1.13
CA SER A 219 1.57 -30.46 2.39
C SER A 219 3.06 -30.24 2.66
N GLU A 220 3.46 -30.31 3.94
CA GLU A 220 4.87 -30.24 4.33
C GLU A 220 5.73 -31.28 3.60
N LYS A 221 5.20 -32.49 3.42
CA LYS A 221 5.89 -33.59 2.71
C LYS A 221 6.16 -33.20 1.25
N GLU A 222 5.19 -32.65 0.56
CA GLU A 222 5.32 -32.17 -0.82
C GLU A 222 6.35 -31.06 -0.92
N VAL A 223 6.26 -30.06 -0.01
CA VAL A 223 7.20 -28.94 0.07
C VAL A 223 8.63 -29.48 0.24
N ARG A 224 8.86 -30.38 1.17
CA ARG A 224 10.20 -30.99 1.40
C ARG A 224 10.72 -31.70 0.17
N GLN A 225 9.88 -32.44 -0.52
CA GLN A 225 10.29 -33.16 -1.74
C GLN A 225 10.57 -32.20 -2.90
N PHE A 226 9.71 -31.22 -3.12
CA PHE A 226 9.80 -30.29 -4.27
C PHE A 226 11.00 -29.36 -4.14
N TYR A 227 11.18 -28.76 -2.97
CA TYR A 227 12.26 -27.81 -2.70
C TYR A 227 13.56 -28.49 -2.22
N LYS A 228 13.56 -29.82 -2.12
CA LYS A 228 14.72 -30.64 -1.62
C LYS A 228 15.23 -30.16 -0.28
N LEU A 229 14.30 -29.92 0.65
CA LEU A 229 14.62 -29.47 1.99
C LEU A 229 14.97 -30.67 2.87
N ASP A 230 16.11 -30.57 3.52
CA ASP A 230 16.55 -31.53 4.51
C ASP A 230 15.70 -31.43 5.81
N ASP A 231 16.23 -31.81 6.96
CA ASP A 231 15.55 -31.80 8.26
C ASP A 231 15.33 -30.41 8.87
N ARG A 232 15.23 -29.37 8.03
CA ARG A 232 14.90 -27.99 8.47
C ARG A 232 13.53 -28.00 9.14
N LYS A 233 13.44 -27.28 10.27
CA LYS A 233 12.14 -27.05 10.91
C LYS A 233 11.29 -26.14 10.02
N LEU A 234 10.11 -26.61 9.66
CA LEU A 234 9.11 -25.82 8.93
C LEU A 234 7.92 -25.51 9.84
N SER A 235 7.38 -24.32 9.69
CA SER A 235 6.15 -23.86 10.34
C SER A 235 5.16 -23.45 9.25
N GLN A 236 3.95 -23.97 9.31
CA GLN A 236 2.89 -23.55 8.38
C GLN A 236 2.37 -22.16 8.76
N ASP A 237 2.00 -21.35 7.77
CA ASP A 237 1.32 -20.06 7.93
C ASP A 237 0.09 -20.22 8.84
N GLU A 238 -0.11 -19.31 9.80
CA GLU A 238 -1.18 -19.37 10.82
C GLU A 238 -2.49 -18.75 10.35
#